data_38eb78e196e2d0f99478f0cc407fd7a4
#
_entry.id   38eb78e196e2d0f99478f0cc407fd7a4
#
_cell.length_a   1.000
_cell.length_b   1.000
_cell.length_c   1.000
_cell.angle_alpha   90.00
_cell.angle_beta   90.00
_cell.angle_gamma   90.00
#
_symmetry.space_group_name_H-M   'P 1'
#
loop_
_entity.id
_entity.type
_entity.pdbx_description
1 polymer ?
#
loop_
_entity_poly.entity_id
_entity_poly.type
_entity_poly.pdbx_seq_one_letter_code
_entity_poly.pdbx_strand_id
1 'polypeptide(L)'
;MKPDAFAAVMATGIVSIAALDHGFDVISEVLIALAAVALPVLIVGVAIAWKRESWKLTDLDVSLRLCTYVAACAVVGARLAEYRWVLWALAGMSLQGWLSLAPVIARRMWRDRSALRNRARGGWELASVATSAVAILIADLRILFWALVLWAFAIVVYLVMTGLIVWRAARDSSAPELAQPDIWILMGGAAVATLAGDHIHKAGLTVVWPVTVVTWLVATAWIPVLIYVVLRRRIGLAWPAVFPLGTYASATYATAVETGWRWLTTVSLVFFWISFAAWTFTALQALSRIGSPPAPAGGTRLDLAT
;
A
#
# COMPACT_ATOMS: atom_id res chain seq x y z
N MET A 1 -15.16 10.40 7.36
CA MET A 1 -14.36 9.22 7.00
C MET A 1 -13.07 9.69 6.33
N LYS A 2 -11.91 9.06 6.55
CA LYS A 2 -10.65 9.57 5.97
C LYS A 2 -10.42 9.03 4.55
N PRO A 3 -9.71 9.73 3.66
CA PRO A 3 -9.42 9.26 2.29
C PRO A 3 -8.59 7.98 2.22
N ASP A 4 -7.85 7.65 3.30
CA ASP A 4 -7.00 6.46 3.42
C ASP A 4 -7.70 5.25 4.07
N ALA A 5 -9.04 5.28 4.17
CA ALA A 5 -9.81 4.19 4.80
C ALA A 5 -9.55 2.82 4.14
N PHE A 6 -9.27 2.80 2.83
CA PHE A 6 -8.96 1.57 2.08
C PHE A 6 -7.64 0.92 2.47
N ALA A 7 -6.76 1.61 3.21
CA ALA A 7 -5.50 1.03 3.69
C ALA A 7 -5.74 -0.20 4.59
N ALA A 8 -6.86 -0.24 5.33
CA ALA A 8 -7.25 -1.40 6.13
C ALA A 8 -7.57 -2.62 5.25
N VAL A 9 -8.34 -2.43 4.16
CA VAL A 9 -8.67 -3.51 3.20
C VAL A 9 -7.42 -3.99 2.49
N MET A 10 -6.60 -3.06 2.00
CA MET A 10 -5.32 -3.36 1.34
C MET A 10 -4.40 -4.18 2.25
N ALA A 11 -4.28 -3.79 3.52
CA ALA A 11 -3.47 -4.50 4.51
C ALA A 11 -4.06 -5.88 4.85
N THR A 12 -5.37 -6.00 5.04
CA THR A 12 -6.04 -7.27 5.33
C THR A 12 -5.90 -8.25 4.17
N GLY A 13 -6.09 -7.78 2.94
CA GLY A 13 -5.97 -8.62 1.76
C GLY A 13 -4.55 -9.13 1.51
N ILE A 14 -3.51 -8.30 1.72
CA ILE A 14 -2.13 -8.76 1.51
C ILE A 14 -1.68 -9.74 2.61
N VAL A 15 -2.13 -9.58 3.85
CA VAL A 15 -1.86 -10.57 4.91
C VAL A 15 -2.58 -11.88 4.62
N SER A 16 -3.76 -11.85 3.97
CA SER A 16 -4.43 -13.05 3.46
C SER A 16 -3.60 -13.78 2.40
N ILE A 17 -3.00 -13.04 1.45
CA ILE A 17 -2.10 -13.62 0.43
C ILE A 17 -0.88 -14.26 1.10
N ALA A 18 -0.23 -13.53 2.00
CA ALA A 18 0.94 -14.05 2.72
C ALA A 18 0.60 -15.29 3.59
N ALA A 19 -0.60 -15.37 4.15
CA ALA A 19 -1.08 -16.56 4.85
C ALA A 19 -1.22 -17.76 3.90
N LEU A 20 -1.80 -17.53 2.72
CA LEU A 20 -1.95 -18.57 1.69
C LEU A 20 -0.61 -19.09 1.21
N ASP A 21 0.37 -18.21 0.97
CA ASP A 21 1.73 -18.57 0.56
C ASP A 21 2.39 -19.58 1.51
N HIS A 22 2.00 -19.58 2.78
CA HIS A 22 2.53 -20.47 3.82
C HIS A 22 1.56 -21.60 4.23
N GLY A 23 0.45 -21.80 3.49
CA GLY A 23 -0.51 -22.88 3.76
C GLY A 23 -1.41 -22.66 4.98
N PHE A 24 -1.53 -21.41 5.45
CA PHE A 24 -2.47 -21.05 6.51
C PHE A 24 -3.84 -20.71 5.92
N ASP A 25 -4.49 -21.68 5.28
CA ASP A 25 -5.73 -21.51 4.50
C ASP A 25 -6.84 -20.85 5.31
N VAL A 26 -7.09 -21.30 6.54
CA VAL A 26 -8.14 -20.74 7.40
C VAL A 26 -7.92 -19.26 7.70
N ILE A 27 -6.67 -18.87 8.01
CA ILE A 27 -6.33 -17.47 8.26
C ILE A 27 -6.53 -16.66 6.98
N SER A 28 -6.08 -17.18 5.85
CA SER A 28 -6.23 -16.56 4.54
C SER A 28 -7.71 -16.34 4.18
N GLU A 29 -8.54 -17.36 4.32
CA GLU A 29 -9.98 -17.29 3.99
C GLU A 29 -10.73 -16.28 4.87
N VAL A 30 -10.48 -16.28 6.17
CA VAL A 30 -11.09 -15.30 7.09
C VAL A 30 -10.67 -13.88 6.73
N LEU A 31 -9.40 -13.64 6.47
CA LEU A 31 -8.90 -12.30 6.15
C LEU A 31 -9.43 -11.83 4.78
N ILE A 32 -9.48 -12.70 3.76
CA ILE A 32 -10.01 -12.27 2.46
C ILE A 32 -11.52 -12.04 2.52
N ALA A 33 -12.27 -12.83 3.29
CA ALA A 33 -13.68 -12.59 3.50
C ALA A 33 -13.93 -11.23 4.17
N LEU A 34 -13.16 -10.89 5.20
CA LEU A 34 -13.21 -9.57 5.84
C LEU A 34 -12.88 -8.44 4.85
N ALA A 35 -11.82 -8.60 4.04
CA ALA A 35 -11.43 -7.60 3.05
C ALA A 35 -12.49 -7.43 1.96
N ALA A 36 -13.06 -8.54 1.46
CA ALA A 36 -14.07 -8.54 0.41
C ALA A 36 -15.40 -7.89 0.85
N VAL A 37 -15.78 -8.08 2.12
CA VAL A 37 -16.97 -7.42 2.70
C VAL A 37 -16.68 -5.95 3.01
N ALA A 38 -15.50 -5.64 3.54
CA ALA A 38 -15.15 -4.27 3.89
C ALA A 38 -14.99 -3.37 2.66
N LEU A 39 -14.51 -3.89 1.53
CA LEU A 39 -14.27 -3.11 0.31
C LEU A 39 -15.53 -2.38 -0.18
N PRO A 40 -16.66 -3.02 -0.48
CA PRO A 40 -17.88 -2.33 -0.94
C PRO A 40 -18.44 -1.39 0.13
N VAL A 41 -18.38 -1.76 1.41
CA VAL A 41 -18.83 -0.91 2.52
C VAL A 41 -18.04 0.39 2.56
N LEU A 42 -16.71 0.30 2.39
CA LEU A 42 -15.86 1.48 2.36
C LEU A 42 -16.05 2.31 1.08
N ILE A 43 -16.31 1.69 -0.07
CA ILE A 43 -16.63 2.42 -1.31
C ILE A 43 -17.84 3.30 -1.09
N VAL A 44 -18.92 2.74 -0.57
CA VAL A 44 -20.14 3.49 -0.26
C VAL A 44 -19.88 4.56 0.80
N GLY A 45 -19.20 4.20 1.88
CA GLY A 45 -18.87 5.13 2.97
C GLY A 45 -18.01 6.32 2.53
N VAL A 46 -17.00 6.06 1.70
CA VAL A 46 -16.13 7.11 1.13
C VAL A 46 -16.90 7.97 0.14
N ALA A 47 -17.78 7.40 -0.69
CA ALA A 47 -18.64 8.15 -1.62
C ALA A 47 -19.59 9.10 -0.87
N ILE A 48 -20.17 8.67 0.26
CA ILE A 48 -21.01 9.50 1.11
C ILE A 48 -20.18 10.61 1.77
N ALA A 49 -19.01 10.25 2.33
CA ALA A 49 -18.10 11.21 2.96
C ALA A 49 -17.61 12.27 1.96
N TRP A 50 -17.31 11.86 0.74
CA TRP A 50 -16.93 12.79 -0.34
C TRP A 50 -17.98 13.88 -0.57
N LYS A 51 -19.27 13.50 -0.65
CA LYS A 51 -20.35 14.47 -0.83
C LYS A 51 -20.50 15.40 0.37
N ARG A 52 -20.23 14.93 1.58
CA ARG A 52 -20.38 15.72 2.82
C ARG A 52 -19.18 16.63 3.11
N GLU A 53 -17.96 16.12 2.92
CA GLU A 53 -16.72 16.78 3.32
C GLU A 53 -16.08 17.57 2.16
N SER A 54 -16.66 17.53 0.94
CA SER A 54 -16.22 18.25 -0.27
C SER A 54 -14.71 18.12 -0.55
N TRP A 55 -14.18 16.89 -0.44
CA TRP A 55 -12.76 16.62 -0.71
C TRP A 55 -12.38 17.08 -2.12
N LYS A 56 -11.31 17.84 -2.21
CA LYS A 56 -10.82 18.32 -3.50
C LYS A 56 -9.76 17.36 -4.03
N LEU A 57 -10.04 16.67 -5.14
CA LEU A 57 -9.03 15.89 -5.86
C LEU A 57 -7.82 16.73 -6.31
N THR A 58 -7.99 18.05 -6.31
CA THR A 58 -6.88 18.95 -6.56
C THR A 58 -5.88 19.03 -5.43
N ASP A 59 -6.19 18.48 -4.24
CA ASP A 59 -5.23 18.28 -3.17
C ASP A 59 -4.44 16.98 -3.45
N LEU A 60 -3.12 17.13 -3.59
CA LEU A 60 -2.21 16.02 -3.90
C LEU A 60 -2.28 14.93 -2.83
N ASP A 61 -2.35 15.31 -1.55
CA ASP A 61 -2.40 14.36 -0.44
C ASP A 61 -3.70 13.54 -0.43
N VAL A 62 -4.83 14.14 -0.79
CA VAL A 62 -6.11 13.45 -0.93
C VAL A 62 -6.03 12.44 -2.08
N SER A 63 -5.52 12.86 -3.24
CA SER A 63 -5.39 11.99 -4.41
C SER A 63 -4.45 10.82 -4.18
N LEU A 64 -3.32 11.04 -3.50
CA LEU A 64 -2.37 9.98 -3.16
C LEU A 64 -2.96 8.99 -2.15
N ARG A 65 -3.69 9.47 -1.13
CA ARG A 65 -4.38 8.58 -0.18
C ARG A 65 -5.46 7.74 -0.84
N LEU A 66 -6.15 8.28 -1.85
CA LEU A 66 -7.14 7.52 -2.63
C LEU A 66 -6.51 6.42 -3.50
N CYS A 67 -5.19 6.45 -3.77
CA CYS A 67 -4.49 5.33 -4.39
C CYS A 67 -4.59 4.03 -3.57
N THR A 68 -4.89 4.11 -2.26
CA THR A 68 -5.19 2.92 -1.45
C THR A 68 -6.44 2.19 -1.91
N TYR A 69 -7.43 2.87 -2.52
CA TYR A 69 -8.58 2.24 -3.16
C TYR A 69 -8.16 1.36 -4.35
N VAL A 70 -7.29 1.90 -5.21
CA VAL A 70 -6.76 1.17 -6.38
C VAL A 70 -6.04 -0.10 -5.92
N ALA A 71 -5.15 0.03 -4.93
CA ALA A 71 -4.40 -1.09 -4.39
C ALA A 71 -5.30 -2.09 -3.63
N ALA A 72 -6.34 -1.63 -2.91
CA ALA A 72 -7.29 -2.52 -2.24
C ALA A 72 -8.08 -3.37 -3.23
N CYS A 73 -8.60 -2.77 -4.32
CA CYS A 73 -9.26 -3.53 -5.39
C CYS A 73 -8.30 -4.55 -6.00
N ALA A 74 -7.03 -4.17 -6.21
CA ALA A 74 -6.03 -5.06 -6.81
C ALA A 74 -5.67 -6.24 -5.90
N VAL A 75 -5.44 -6.01 -4.61
CA VAL A 75 -5.09 -7.08 -3.67
C VAL A 75 -6.23 -8.08 -3.51
N VAL A 76 -7.48 -7.60 -3.38
CA VAL A 76 -8.66 -8.47 -3.31
C VAL A 76 -8.86 -9.21 -4.64
N GLY A 77 -8.65 -8.56 -5.77
CA GLY A 77 -8.76 -9.17 -7.10
C GLY A 77 -7.71 -10.24 -7.36
N ALA A 78 -6.45 -10.00 -6.99
CA ALA A 78 -5.37 -10.97 -7.12
C ALA A 78 -5.61 -12.19 -6.21
N ARG A 79 -6.06 -11.98 -4.96
CA ARG A 79 -6.37 -13.11 -4.05
C ARG A 79 -7.56 -13.95 -4.52
N LEU A 80 -8.53 -13.34 -5.22
CA LEU A 80 -9.73 -13.99 -5.76
C LEU A 80 -9.63 -14.26 -7.27
N ALA A 81 -8.41 -14.34 -7.82
CA ALA A 81 -8.18 -14.48 -9.27
C ALA A 81 -8.77 -15.76 -9.88
N GLU A 82 -9.03 -16.78 -9.06
CA GLU A 82 -9.74 -18.01 -9.46
C GLU A 82 -11.15 -17.70 -9.99
N TYR A 83 -11.82 -16.69 -9.42
CA TYR A 83 -13.13 -16.24 -9.86
C TYR A 83 -12.98 -15.19 -10.96
N ARG A 84 -12.90 -15.62 -12.22
CA ARG A 84 -12.66 -14.76 -13.40
C ARG A 84 -13.51 -13.50 -13.44
N TRP A 85 -14.79 -13.58 -13.10
CA TRP A 85 -15.68 -12.41 -13.10
C TRP A 85 -15.32 -11.39 -12.01
N VAL A 86 -14.85 -11.86 -10.82
CA VAL A 86 -14.36 -11.00 -9.74
C VAL A 86 -13.08 -10.30 -10.20
N LEU A 87 -12.16 -11.05 -10.79
CA LEU A 87 -10.91 -10.50 -11.33
C LEU A 87 -11.19 -9.39 -12.36
N TRP A 88 -12.07 -9.61 -13.34
CA TRP A 88 -12.44 -8.60 -14.33
C TRP A 88 -13.10 -7.37 -13.70
N ALA A 89 -14.04 -7.56 -12.76
CA ALA A 89 -14.71 -6.46 -12.07
C ALA A 89 -13.72 -5.60 -11.26
N LEU A 90 -12.88 -6.24 -10.46
CA LEU A 90 -11.91 -5.54 -9.61
C LEU A 90 -10.75 -4.94 -10.42
N ALA A 91 -10.34 -5.57 -11.52
CA ALA A 91 -9.39 -4.99 -12.47
C ALA A 91 -9.96 -3.74 -13.14
N GLY A 92 -11.22 -3.78 -13.56
CA GLY A 92 -11.91 -2.61 -14.11
C GLY A 92 -12.02 -1.46 -13.11
N MET A 93 -12.40 -1.75 -11.85
CA MET A 93 -12.50 -0.76 -10.77
C MET A 93 -11.13 -0.17 -10.41
N SER A 94 -10.10 -1.02 -10.31
CA SER A 94 -8.72 -0.60 -10.02
C SER A 94 -8.17 0.28 -11.14
N LEU A 95 -8.33 -0.14 -12.40
CA LEU A 95 -7.90 0.62 -13.58
C LEU A 95 -8.63 1.96 -13.70
N GLN A 96 -9.95 1.98 -13.51
CA GLN A 96 -10.75 3.20 -13.52
C GLN A 96 -10.29 4.18 -12.44
N GLY A 97 -10.05 3.70 -11.22
CA GLY A 97 -9.52 4.53 -10.14
C GLY A 97 -8.14 5.09 -10.48
N TRP A 98 -7.24 4.25 -11.03
CA TRP A 98 -5.91 4.67 -11.46
C TRP A 98 -5.96 5.71 -12.59
N LEU A 99 -6.76 5.50 -13.63
CA LEU A 99 -6.93 6.44 -14.75
C LEU A 99 -7.51 7.78 -14.30
N SER A 100 -8.30 7.80 -13.23
CA SER A 100 -8.84 9.02 -12.65
C SER A 100 -7.81 9.79 -11.81
N LEU A 101 -6.99 9.08 -11.04
CA LEU A 101 -6.05 9.66 -10.08
C LEU A 101 -4.70 9.99 -10.70
N ALA A 102 -4.12 9.11 -11.52
CA ALA A 102 -2.77 9.26 -12.06
C ALA A 102 -2.56 10.55 -12.86
N PRO A 103 -3.47 10.98 -13.76
CA PRO A 103 -3.32 12.26 -14.48
C PRO A 103 -3.39 13.48 -13.54
N VAL A 104 -4.24 13.42 -12.51
CA VAL A 104 -4.36 14.51 -11.53
C VAL A 104 -3.08 14.63 -10.72
N ILE A 105 -2.54 13.51 -10.22
CA ILE A 105 -1.28 13.45 -9.48
C ILE A 105 -0.13 13.96 -10.37
N ALA A 106 0.02 13.45 -11.58
CA ALA A 106 1.08 13.83 -12.51
C ALA A 106 1.03 15.33 -12.85
N ARG A 107 -0.17 15.85 -13.16
CA ARG A 107 -0.37 17.28 -13.45
C ARG A 107 0.00 18.16 -12.26
N ARG A 108 -0.39 17.79 -11.05
CA ARG A 108 -0.05 18.52 -9.83
C ARG A 108 1.44 18.48 -9.54
N MET A 109 2.05 17.33 -9.64
CA MET A 109 3.49 17.19 -9.46
C MET A 109 4.28 18.01 -10.48
N TRP A 110 3.80 18.11 -11.71
CA TRP A 110 4.44 18.92 -12.73
C TRP A 110 4.32 20.42 -12.46
N ARG A 111 3.15 20.90 -12.03
CA ARG A 111 2.87 22.34 -11.79
C ARG A 111 3.57 22.88 -10.54
N ASP A 112 3.60 22.11 -9.49
CA ASP A 112 4.03 22.56 -8.16
C ASP A 112 5.41 22.02 -7.75
N ARG A 113 6.26 21.64 -8.73
CA ARG A 113 7.54 20.94 -8.49
C ARG A 113 8.49 21.62 -7.49
N SER A 114 8.48 22.94 -7.38
CA SER A 114 9.31 23.66 -6.41
C SER A 114 8.79 23.50 -4.96
N ALA A 115 7.47 23.53 -4.78
CA ALA A 115 6.83 23.34 -3.48
C ALA A 115 6.85 21.85 -3.03
N LEU A 116 6.83 20.91 -3.99
CA LEU A 116 6.80 19.49 -3.74
C LEU A 116 8.06 18.94 -3.07
N ARG A 117 9.22 19.51 -3.40
CA ARG A 117 10.49 19.13 -2.77
C ARG A 117 10.45 19.21 -1.25
N ASN A 118 9.69 20.15 -0.70
CA ASN A 118 9.56 20.37 0.73
C ASN A 118 8.39 19.64 1.39
N ARG A 119 7.59 18.87 0.62
CA ARG A 119 6.40 18.15 1.09
C ARG A 119 6.47 16.63 0.89
N ALA A 120 7.52 16.13 0.20
CA ALA A 120 7.65 14.70 -0.07
C ALA A 120 7.66 13.90 1.23
N ARG A 121 6.88 12.81 1.29
CA ARG A 121 6.74 11.90 2.45
C ARG A 121 6.47 10.47 1.98
N GLY A 122 6.60 9.49 2.88
CA GLY A 122 6.44 8.08 2.56
C GLY A 122 5.15 7.73 1.82
N GLY A 123 4.04 8.38 2.18
CA GLY A 123 2.75 8.18 1.51
C GLY A 123 2.70 8.54 0.02
N TRP A 124 3.72 9.22 -0.52
CA TRP A 124 3.79 9.51 -1.96
C TRP A 124 4.10 8.27 -2.80
N GLU A 125 4.71 7.26 -2.19
CA GLU A 125 4.91 5.96 -2.83
C GLU A 125 3.60 5.22 -3.15
N LEU A 126 2.46 5.64 -2.61
CA LEU A 126 1.16 5.08 -3.00
C LEU A 126 0.86 5.20 -4.49
N ALA A 127 1.47 6.17 -5.20
CA ALA A 127 1.35 6.28 -6.65
C ALA A 127 2.03 5.11 -7.38
N SER A 128 3.24 4.71 -6.95
CA SER A 128 3.95 3.55 -7.51
C SER A 128 3.26 2.24 -7.11
N VAL A 129 2.84 2.14 -5.83
CA VAL A 129 2.07 0.99 -5.32
C VAL A 129 0.80 0.76 -6.13
N ALA A 130 -0.01 1.80 -6.35
CA ALA A 130 -1.24 1.69 -7.13
C ALA A 130 -0.96 1.26 -8.58
N THR A 131 0.09 1.79 -9.19
CA THR A 131 0.46 1.45 -10.57
C THR A 131 0.93 0.00 -10.69
N SER A 132 1.79 -0.47 -9.77
CA SER A 132 2.22 -1.88 -9.69
C SER A 132 1.03 -2.81 -9.41
N ALA A 133 0.10 -2.39 -8.55
CA ALA A 133 -1.09 -3.16 -8.22
C ALA A 133 -2.02 -3.37 -9.43
N VAL A 134 -2.20 -2.34 -10.27
CA VAL A 134 -2.91 -2.50 -11.56
C VAL A 134 -2.15 -3.45 -12.49
N ALA A 135 -0.80 -3.36 -12.54
CA ALA A 135 0.01 -4.26 -13.36
C ALA A 135 -0.17 -5.73 -12.98
N ILE A 136 -0.31 -6.05 -11.68
CA ILE A 136 -0.61 -7.40 -11.17
C ILE A 136 -1.91 -7.93 -11.80
N LEU A 137 -3.01 -7.18 -11.68
CA LEU A 137 -4.30 -7.61 -12.21
C LEU A 137 -4.30 -7.77 -13.74
N ILE A 138 -3.63 -6.88 -14.43
CA ILE A 138 -3.49 -6.95 -15.90
C ILE A 138 -2.65 -8.15 -16.32
N ALA A 139 -1.63 -8.55 -15.51
CA ALA A 139 -0.86 -9.78 -15.71
C ALA A 139 -1.72 -11.02 -15.47
N ASP A 140 -2.56 -11.05 -14.43
CA ASP A 140 -3.48 -12.14 -14.12
C ASP A 140 -4.56 -12.31 -15.21
N LEU A 141 -4.95 -11.21 -15.86
CA LEU A 141 -5.79 -11.21 -17.06
C LEU A 141 -5.06 -11.65 -18.34
N ARG A 142 -3.74 -11.95 -18.25
CA ARG A 142 -2.88 -12.34 -19.38
C ARG A 142 -2.72 -11.26 -20.45
N ILE A 143 -2.87 -9.99 -20.10
CA ILE A 143 -2.66 -8.85 -21.02
C ILE A 143 -1.22 -8.33 -20.84
N LEU A 144 -0.24 -9.16 -21.20
CA LEU A 144 1.18 -9.02 -20.85
C LEU A 144 1.82 -7.71 -21.27
N PHE A 145 1.52 -7.21 -22.46
CA PHE A 145 2.10 -5.95 -22.94
C PHE A 145 1.79 -4.78 -22.01
N TRP A 146 0.51 -4.61 -21.66
CA TRP A 146 0.10 -3.53 -20.76
C TRP A 146 0.55 -3.76 -19.33
N ALA A 147 0.61 -5.00 -18.86
CA ALA A 147 1.17 -5.34 -17.57
C ALA A 147 2.64 -4.90 -17.47
N LEU A 148 3.44 -5.22 -18.49
CA LEU A 148 4.85 -4.82 -18.56
C LEU A 148 5.03 -3.30 -18.60
N VAL A 149 4.24 -2.59 -19.42
CA VAL A 149 4.29 -1.12 -19.55
C VAL A 149 3.96 -0.46 -18.20
N LEU A 150 2.89 -0.92 -17.53
CA LEU A 150 2.49 -0.39 -16.24
C LEU A 150 3.53 -0.70 -15.14
N TRP A 151 4.09 -1.91 -15.14
CA TRP A 151 5.14 -2.28 -14.20
C TRP A 151 6.41 -1.45 -14.37
N ALA A 152 6.90 -1.30 -15.62
CA ALA A 152 8.05 -0.45 -15.90
C ALA A 152 7.79 1.00 -15.49
N PHE A 153 6.60 1.53 -15.79
CA PHE A 153 6.20 2.86 -15.36
C PHE A 153 6.13 2.99 -13.83
N ALA A 154 5.61 1.97 -13.14
CA ALA A 154 5.57 1.94 -11.67
C ALA A 154 6.97 2.01 -11.05
N ILE A 155 7.95 1.29 -11.63
CA ILE A 155 9.36 1.35 -11.18
C ILE A 155 9.92 2.76 -11.36
N VAL A 156 9.65 3.42 -12.50
CA VAL A 156 10.08 4.81 -12.72
C VAL A 156 9.45 5.75 -11.70
N VAL A 157 8.14 5.62 -11.44
CA VAL A 157 7.43 6.40 -10.41
C VAL A 157 8.05 6.15 -9.03
N TYR A 158 8.32 4.89 -8.68
CA TYR A 158 9.00 4.51 -7.44
C TYR A 158 10.34 5.23 -7.29
N LEU A 159 11.20 5.17 -8.28
CA LEU A 159 12.53 5.79 -8.23
C LEU A 159 12.45 7.32 -8.07
N VAL A 160 11.51 7.96 -8.76
CA VAL A 160 11.29 9.40 -8.65
C VAL A 160 10.77 9.79 -7.27
N MET A 161 9.76 9.08 -6.73
CA MET A 161 9.19 9.36 -5.41
C MET A 161 10.19 9.11 -4.28
N THR A 162 10.83 7.94 -4.30
CA THR A 162 11.89 7.59 -3.35
C THR A 162 13.04 8.60 -3.41
N GLY A 163 13.49 9.00 -4.60
CA GLY A 163 14.52 10.01 -4.77
C GLY A 163 14.15 11.35 -4.14
N LEU A 164 12.90 11.81 -4.30
CA LEU A 164 12.40 13.03 -3.67
C LEU A 164 12.34 12.93 -2.15
N ILE A 165 11.90 11.78 -1.62
CA ILE A 165 11.80 11.54 -0.17
C ILE A 165 13.18 11.49 0.47
N VAL A 166 14.12 10.75 -0.14
CA VAL A 166 15.51 10.64 0.33
C VAL A 166 16.22 11.99 0.24
N TRP A 167 16.04 12.73 -0.87
CA TRP A 167 16.61 14.06 -1.03
C TRP A 167 16.11 15.03 0.06
N ARG A 168 14.81 14.98 0.38
CA ARG A 168 14.23 15.77 1.47
C ARG A 168 14.81 15.37 2.82
N ALA A 169 14.88 14.06 3.10
CA ALA A 169 15.42 13.55 4.34
C ALA A 169 16.90 13.93 4.55
N ALA A 170 17.67 14.02 3.47
CA ALA A 170 19.06 14.47 3.51
C ALA A 170 19.20 15.96 3.83
N ARG A 171 18.21 16.79 3.41
CA ARG A 171 18.23 18.25 3.66
C ARG A 171 17.61 18.66 4.99
N ASP A 172 16.54 18.00 5.37
CA ASP A 172 15.81 18.28 6.61
C ASP A 172 15.37 16.95 7.25
N SER A 173 16.31 16.32 7.91
CA SER A 173 16.04 15.06 8.62
C SER A 173 15.10 15.25 9.82
N SER A 174 14.84 16.48 10.27
CA SER A 174 13.98 16.79 11.42
C SER A 174 12.50 16.91 11.07
N ALA A 175 12.16 17.00 9.77
CA ALA A 175 10.80 17.19 9.32
C ALA A 175 9.82 16.15 9.90
N PRO A 176 8.75 16.60 10.60
CA PRO A 176 7.83 15.70 11.30
C PRO A 176 7.05 14.79 10.33
N GLU A 177 6.89 15.21 9.08
CA GLU A 177 6.20 14.43 8.05
C GLU A 177 6.99 13.19 7.61
N LEU A 178 8.31 13.17 7.85
CA LEU A 178 9.16 12.00 7.62
C LEU A 178 9.11 10.99 8.78
N ALA A 179 8.48 11.38 9.90
CA ALA A 179 8.34 10.56 11.09
C ALA A 179 6.91 9.99 11.22
N GLN A 180 6.25 9.70 10.11
CA GLN A 180 4.90 9.14 10.07
C GLN A 180 4.94 7.63 9.72
N PRO A 181 3.90 6.84 10.13
CA PRO A 181 3.84 5.42 9.81
C PRO A 181 3.86 5.10 8.31
N ASP A 182 3.54 6.06 7.44
CA ASP A 182 3.56 5.91 5.99
C ASP A 182 4.99 5.80 5.38
N ILE A 183 6.04 6.02 6.18
CA ILE A 183 7.43 5.80 5.74
C ILE A 183 7.69 4.32 5.36
N TRP A 184 6.95 3.37 5.95
CA TRP A 184 7.04 1.96 5.60
C TRP A 184 6.68 1.68 4.14
N ILE A 185 5.92 2.58 3.48
CA ILE A 185 5.51 2.42 2.09
C ILE A 185 6.71 2.49 1.14
N LEU A 186 7.85 3.07 1.54
CA LEU A 186 9.11 3.01 0.77
C LEU A 186 9.54 1.55 0.49
N MET A 187 9.51 0.70 1.50
CA MET A 187 9.73 -0.74 1.34
C MET A 187 8.59 -1.39 0.56
N GLY A 188 7.34 -0.99 0.88
CA GLY A 188 6.15 -1.54 0.26
C GLY A 188 6.10 -1.31 -1.25
N GLY A 189 6.50 -0.14 -1.73
CA GLY A 189 6.53 0.18 -3.16
C GLY A 189 7.44 -0.76 -3.95
N ALA A 190 8.66 -1.00 -3.44
CA ALA A 190 9.58 -1.96 -4.05
C ALA A 190 9.07 -3.40 -3.97
N ALA A 191 8.47 -3.80 -2.83
CA ALA A 191 7.91 -5.14 -2.65
C ALA A 191 6.70 -5.41 -3.57
N VAL A 192 5.81 -4.42 -3.78
CA VAL A 192 4.70 -4.55 -4.76
C VAL A 192 5.23 -4.63 -6.18
N ALA A 193 6.29 -3.86 -6.52
CA ALA A 193 6.94 -3.96 -7.83
C ALA A 193 7.55 -5.34 -8.05
N THR A 194 8.09 -5.98 -6.99
CA THR A 194 8.56 -7.38 -7.04
C THR A 194 7.41 -8.34 -7.32
N LEU A 195 6.28 -8.22 -6.60
CA LEU A 195 5.10 -9.06 -6.85
C LEU A 195 4.55 -8.87 -8.25
N ALA A 196 4.49 -7.64 -8.76
CA ALA A 196 4.05 -7.37 -10.12
C ALA A 196 4.97 -8.03 -11.16
N GLY A 197 6.28 -7.99 -10.95
CA GLY A 197 7.25 -8.71 -11.78
C GLY A 197 7.05 -10.23 -11.73
N ASP A 198 6.79 -10.81 -10.53
CA ASP A 198 6.49 -12.23 -10.35
C ASP A 198 5.23 -12.65 -11.12
N HIS A 199 4.12 -11.89 -11.00
CA HIS A 199 2.90 -12.16 -11.75
C HIS A 199 3.11 -12.11 -13.28
N ILE A 200 3.90 -11.13 -13.77
CA ILE A 200 4.26 -11.01 -15.18
C ILE A 200 5.12 -12.21 -15.63
N HIS A 201 6.06 -12.63 -14.78
CA HIS A 201 6.90 -13.80 -15.02
C HIS A 201 6.05 -15.09 -15.13
N LYS A 202 5.19 -15.34 -14.14
CA LYS A 202 4.24 -16.48 -14.11
C LYS A 202 3.25 -16.45 -15.27
N ALA A 203 2.94 -15.26 -15.78
CA ALA A 203 2.10 -15.09 -16.95
C ALA A 203 2.83 -15.43 -18.27
N GLY A 204 4.16 -15.69 -18.25
CA GLY A 204 4.94 -16.21 -19.35
C GLY A 204 6.07 -15.30 -19.85
N LEU A 205 6.31 -14.13 -19.22
CA LEU A 205 7.35 -13.20 -19.64
C LEU A 205 8.59 -13.32 -18.75
N THR A 206 9.43 -14.30 -19.00
CA THR A 206 10.59 -14.65 -18.15
C THR A 206 11.68 -13.58 -18.10
N VAL A 207 11.74 -12.68 -19.10
CA VAL A 207 12.78 -11.63 -19.23
C VAL A 207 12.75 -10.62 -18.07
N VAL A 208 11.62 -10.50 -17.35
CA VAL A 208 11.48 -9.56 -16.23
C VAL A 208 12.18 -10.00 -14.94
N TRP A 209 12.54 -11.27 -14.83
CA TRP A 209 13.07 -11.90 -13.64
C TRP A 209 14.26 -11.17 -12.97
N PRO A 210 15.32 -10.76 -13.68
CA PRO A 210 16.44 -10.08 -13.04
C PRO A 210 16.03 -8.77 -12.37
N VAL A 211 15.11 -8.02 -12.99
CA VAL A 211 14.59 -6.76 -12.43
C VAL A 211 13.71 -7.03 -11.21
N THR A 212 12.95 -8.14 -11.22
CA THR A 212 12.13 -8.59 -10.07
C THR A 212 13.02 -8.86 -8.84
N VAL A 213 14.16 -9.54 -9.02
CA VAL A 213 15.13 -9.78 -7.94
C VAL A 213 15.75 -8.45 -7.46
N VAL A 214 16.07 -7.54 -8.36
CA VAL A 214 16.61 -6.21 -7.98
C VAL A 214 15.60 -5.42 -7.15
N THR A 215 14.32 -5.40 -7.53
CA THR A 215 13.29 -4.71 -6.74
C THR A 215 13.10 -5.34 -5.36
N TRP A 216 13.20 -6.68 -5.25
CA TRP A 216 13.22 -7.37 -3.95
C TRP A 216 14.43 -6.98 -3.10
N LEU A 217 15.64 -6.91 -3.68
CA LEU A 217 16.85 -6.47 -2.97
C LEU A 217 16.70 -5.02 -2.48
N VAL A 218 16.11 -4.14 -3.27
CA VAL A 218 15.80 -2.75 -2.86
C VAL A 218 14.82 -2.74 -1.68
N ALA A 219 13.75 -3.55 -1.72
CA ALA A 219 12.83 -3.68 -0.59
C ALA A 219 13.54 -4.17 0.68
N THR A 220 14.43 -5.16 0.54
CA THR A 220 15.24 -5.71 1.65
C THR A 220 16.19 -4.66 2.22
N ALA A 221 16.83 -3.85 1.38
CA ALA A 221 17.74 -2.80 1.82
C ALA A 221 17.05 -1.69 2.64
N TRP A 222 15.75 -1.47 2.43
CA TRP A 222 14.98 -0.53 3.23
C TRP A 222 14.73 -1.01 4.67
N ILE A 223 14.71 -2.31 4.94
CA ILE A 223 14.35 -2.86 6.27
C ILE A 223 15.22 -2.27 7.40
N PRO A 224 16.55 -2.38 7.36
CA PRO A 224 17.41 -1.85 8.43
C PRO A 224 17.26 -0.32 8.57
N VAL A 225 17.10 0.40 7.47
CA VAL A 225 16.92 1.86 7.47
C VAL A 225 15.59 2.23 8.16
N LEU A 226 14.49 1.54 7.82
CA LEU A 226 13.18 1.82 8.39
C LEU A 226 13.12 1.44 9.87
N ILE A 227 13.70 0.30 10.26
CA ILE A 227 13.79 -0.09 11.68
C ILE A 227 14.53 1.00 12.47
N TYR A 228 15.68 1.46 11.98
CA TYR A 228 16.44 2.53 12.62
C TYR A 228 15.61 3.82 12.78
N VAL A 229 14.93 4.27 11.71
CA VAL A 229 14.11 5.48 11.74
C VAL A 229 12.93 5.33 12.69
N VAL A 230 12.22 4.19 12.65
CA VAL A 230 11.06 3.92 13.49
C VAL A 230 11.43 3.90 14.97
N LEU A 231 12.52 3.23 15.34
CA LEU A 231 13.00 3.17 16.71
C LEU A 231 13.45 4.55 17.20
N ARG A 232 14.24 5.26 16.39
CA ARG A 232 14.75 6.59 16.75
C ARG A 232 13.65 7.64 16.90
N ARG A 233 12.63 7.58 16.05
CA ARG A 233 11.53 8.54 15.99
C ARG A 233 10.30 8.11 16.79
N ARG A 234 10.32 6.91 17.39
CA ARG A 234 9.19 6.32 18.13
C ARG A 234 7.89 6.33 17.32
N ILE A 235 7.98 5.95 16.04
CA ILE A 235 6.83 5.93 15.13
C ILE A 235 5.90 4.80 15.56
N GLY A 236 4.62 5.13 15.80
CA GLY A 236 3.60 4.16 16.16
C GLY A 236 3.20 3.24 14.99
N LEU A 237 2.61 2.09 15.32
CA LEU A 237 2.09 1.15 14.35
C LEU A 237 0.71 1.61 13.83
N ALA A 238 0.49 1.52 12.51
CA ALA A 238 -0.77 1.84 11.85
C ALA A 238 -0.89 1.07 10.53
N TRP A 239 -2.08 1.09 9.87
CA TRP A 239 -2.34 0.38 8.62
C TRP A 239 -1.28 0.57 7.52
N PRO A 240 -0.69 1.78 7.32
CA PRO A 240 0.39 1.98 6.36
C PRO A 240 1.67 1.18 6.64
N ALA A 241 1.86 0.64 7.85
CA ALA A 241 2.99 -0.23 8.17
C ALA A 241 2.66 -1.72 7.94
N VAL A 242 1.41 -2.13 8.17
CA VAL A 242 0.95 -3.51 8.01
C VAL A 242 1.07 -3.98 6.56
N PHE A 243 0.61 -3.15 5.62
CA PHE A 243 0.62 -3.48 4.20
C PHE A 243 2.04 -3.77 3.68
N PRO A 244 3.06 -2.90 3.87
CA PRO A 244 4.42 -3.18 3.43
C PRO A 244 5.02 -4.46 4.02
N LEU A 245 4.76 -4.74 5.29
CA LEU A 245 5.26 -5.97 5.94
C LEU A 245 4.66 -7.23 5.30
N GLY A 246 3.33 -7.26 5.06
CA GLY A 246 2.67 -8.36 4.38
C GLY A 246 3.12 -8.50 2.92
N THR A 247 3.26 -7.38 2.21
CA THR A 247 3.74 -7.38 0.82
C THR A 247 5.18 -7.90 0.73
N TYR A 248 6.05 -7.52 1.66
CA TYR A 248 7.42 -8.02 1.70
C TYR A 248 7.46 -9.53 2.01
N ALA A 249 6.57 -10.04 2.87
CA ALA A 249 6.45 -11.48 3.10
C ALA A 249 6.14 -12.22 1.80
N SER A 250 5.07 -11.85 1.09
CA SER A 250 4.70 -12.49 -0.18
C SER A 250 5.74 -12.30 -1.28
N ALA A 251 6.35 -11.10 -1.41
CA ALA A 251 7.42 -10.85 -2.38
C ALA A 251 8.65 -11.73 -2.11
N THR A 252 9.00 -11.93 -0.83
CA THR A 252 10.10 -12.82 -0.43
C THR A 252 9.78 -14.28 -0.72
N TYR A 253 8.52 -14.70 -0.48
CA TYR A 253 8.07 -16.05 -0.84
C TYR A 253 8.15 -16.29 -2.36
N ALA A 254 7.62 -15.37 -3.16
CA ALA A 254 7.70 -15.41 -4.61
C ALA A 254 9.15 -15.52 -5.09
N THR A 255 10.05 -14.69 -4.54
CA THR A 255 11.48 -14.74 -4.85
C THR A 255 12.11 -16.08 -4.43
N ALA A 256 11.71 -16.66 -3.28
CA ALA A 256 12.18 -17.98 -2.82
C ALA A 256 11.82 -19.09 -3.81
N VAL A 257 10.57 -19.08 -4.30
CA VAL A 257 10.08 -20.06 -5.27
C VAL A 257 10.82 -19.95 -6.59
N GLU A 258 11.02 -18.75 -7.09
CA GLU A 258 11.65 -18.49 -8.38
C GLU A 258 13.15 -18.75 -8.40
N THR A 259 13.86 -18.39 -7.28
CA THR A 259 15.31 -18.59 -7.16
C THR A 259 15.70 -19.99 -6.70
N GLY A 260 14.76 -20.72 -6.06
CA GLY A 260 15.06 -21.94 -5.33
C GLY A 260 15.82 -21.72 -4.01
N TRP A 261 15.94 -20.48 -3.53
CA TRP A 261 16.62 -20.15 -2.27
C TRP A 261 15.71 -20.45 -1.06
N ARG A 262 15.73 -21.70 -0.62
CA ARG A 262 14.84 -22.20 0.46
C ARG A 262 14.89 -21.39 1.76
N TRP A 263 16.02 -20.79 2.11
CA TRP A 263 16.14 -19.98 3.32
C TRP A 263 15.23 -18.72 3.29
N LEU A 264 14.89 -18.23 2.10
CA LEU A 264 13.97 -17.11 1.96
C LEU A 264 12.53 -17.45 2.39
N THR A 265 12.14 -18.72 2.29
CA THR A 265 10.83 -19.16 2.79
C THR A 265 10.71 -18.93 4.29
N THR A 266 11.80 -19.17 5.04
CA THR A 266 11.83 -18.89 6.48
C THR A 266 11.76 -17.38 6.75
N VAL A 267 12.47 -16.56 5.98
CA VAL A 267 12.40 -15.09 6.09
C VAL A 267 10.99 -14.61 5.80
N SER A 268 10.37 -15.10 4.73
CA SER A 268 8.98 -14.79 4.38
C SER A 268 8.02 -15.16 5.50
N LEU A 269 8.15 -16.36 6.09
CA LEU A 269 7.32 -16.81 7.21
C LEU A 269 7.45 -15.90 8.44
N VAL A 270 8.66 -15.48 8.77
CA VAL A 270 8.89 -14.52 9.87
C VAL A 270 8.17 -13.19 9.60
N PHE A 271 8.30 -12.65 8.39
CA PHE A 271 7.61 -11.40 8.02
C PHE A 271 6.09 -11.57 7.93
N PHE A 272 5.59 -12.73 7.54
CA PHE A 272 4.16 -13.05 7.65
C PHE A 272 3.69 -12.91 9.08
N TRP A 273 4.33 -13.54 10.06
CA TRP A 273 3.93 -13.45 11.46
C TRP A 273 4.06 -12.03 12.03
N ILE A 274 5.09 -11.29 11.65
CA ILE A 274 5.24 -9.87 12.01
C ILE A 274 4.07 -9.05 11.45
N SER A 275 3.72 -9.24 10.18
CA SER A 275 2.62 -8.52 9.55
C SER A 275 1.26 -8.89 10.12
N PHE A 276 1.05 -10.17 10.45
CA PHE A 276 -0.18 -10.66 11.09
C PHE A 276 -0.34 -10.12 12.51
N ALA A 277 0.73 -10.11 13.30
CA ALA A 277 0.72 -9.49 14.63
C ALA A 277 0.45 -7.98 14.55
N ALA A 278 1.10 -7.28 13.60
CA ALA A 278 0.87 -5.87 13.35
C ALA A 278 -0.58 -5.59 12.91
N TRP A 279 -1.15 -6.45 12.06
CA TRP A 279 -2.55 -6.39 11.63
C TRP A 279 -3.50 -6.55 12.82
N THR A 280 -3.30 -7.60 13.63
CA THR A 280 -4.12 -7.88 14.82
C THR A 280 -4.11 -6.69 15.79
N PHE A 281 -2.93 -6.17 16.09
CA PHE A 281 -2.80 -5.01 16.97
C PHE A 281 -3.52 -3.77 16.43
N THR A 282 -3.35 -3.48 15.13
CA THR A 282 -3.99 -2.32 14.49
C THR A 282 -5.51 -2.49 14.40
N ALA A 283 -6.00 -3.71 14.16
CA ALA A 283 -7.42 -4.02 14.14
C ALA A 283 -8.05 -3.84 15.54
N LEU A 284 -7.41 -4.35 16.59
CA LEU A 284 -7.87 -4.16 17.97
C LEU A 284 -7.91 -2.69 18.36
N GLN A 285 -6.91 -1.90 17.98
CA GLN A 285 -6.93 -0.44 18.20
C GLN A 285 -8.07 0.25 17.43
N ALA A 286 -8.38 -0.20 16.21
CA ALA A 286 -9.48 0.37 15.45
C ALA A 286 -10.84 0.06 16.12
N LEU A 287 -11.04 -1.17 16.60
CA LEU A 287 -12.25 -1.59 17.31
C LEU A 287 -12.43 -0.84 18.62
N SER A 288 -11.38 -0.66 19.42
CA SER A 288 -11.45 0.07 20.69
C SER A 288 -11.87 1.53 20.52
N ARG A 289 -11.46 2.18 19.40
CA ARG A 289 -11.87 3.55 19.07
C ARG A 289 -13.34 3.68 18.68
N ILE A 290 -13.93 2.65 18.12
CA ILE A 290 -15.37 2.63 17.76
C ILE A 290 -16.23 2.50 19.02
N GLY A 291 -15.77 1.74 20.02
CA GLY A 291 -16.48 1.54 21.29
C GLY A 291 -16.33 2.68 22.31
N SER A 292 -15.43 3.64 22.06
CA SER A 292 -15.24 4.78 22.99
C SER A 292 -16.27 5.88 22.71
N PRO A 293 -17.03 6.35 23.72
CA PRO A 293 -17.95 7.48 23.55
C PRO A 293 -17.13 8.73 23.12
N PRO A 294 -17.74 9.63 22.30
CA PRO A 294 -17.07 10.87 21.92
C PRO A 294 -16.72 11.66 23.17
N ALA A 295 -15.46 12.11 23.27
CA ALA A 295 -15.03 12.96 24.37
C ALA A 295 -16.00 14.16 24.47
N PRO A 296 -16.48 14.53 25.68
CA PRO A 296 -17.35 15.66 25.86
C PRO A 296 -16.66 16.90 25.27
N ALA A 297 -17.36 17.59 24.36
CA ALA A 297 -16.89 18.85 23.78
C ALA A 297 -16.51 19.76 24.94
N GLY A 298 -15.23 20.09 25.04
CA GLY A 298 -14.67 20.88 26.13
C GLY A 298 -15.53 22.10 26.37
N GLY A 299 -16.13 22.17 27.57
CA GLY A 299 -16.89 23.31 28.00
C GLY A 299 -16.00 24.55 27.91
N THR A 300 -16.46 25.52 27.16
CA THR A 300 -15.96 26.90 27.16
C THR A 300 -15.89 27.34 28.62
N ARG A 301 -14.68 27.45 29.17
CA ARG A 301 -14.49 28.20 30.42
C ARG A 301 -14.92 29.62 30.10
N LEU A 302 -16.11 29.97 30.56
CA LEU A 302 -16.48 31.37 30.76
C LEU A 302 -15.51 31.91 31.83
N ASP A 303 -14.48 32.62 31.42
CA ASP A 303 -13.74 33.48 32.31
C ASP A 303 -14.70 34.60 32.76
N LEU A 304 -15.31 34.40 33.91
CA LEU A 304 -15.93 35.45 34.66
C LEU A 304 -14.79 36.25 35.30
N ALA A 305 -14.38 37.31 34.61
CA ALA A 305 -13.61 38.39 35.19
C ALA A 305 -14.59 39.26 36.02
N THR A 306 -14.42 39.23 37.33
CA THR A 306 -14.80 40.31 38.23
C THR A 306 -13.57 40.99 38.78
#